data_47b0c51590cd65161f08c1cbed952385
#
_entry.id   47b0c51590cd65161f08c1cbed952385
#
_cell.length_a   1.000
_cell.length_b   1.000
_cell.length_c   1.000
_cell.angle_alpha   90.00
_cell.angle_beta   90.00
_cell.angle_gamma   90.00
#
_symmetry.space_group_name_H-M   'P 1'
#
loop_
_entity.id
_entity.type
_entity.pdbx_description
1 polymer ?
#
loop_
_entity_poly.entity_id
_entity_poly.type
_entity_poly.pdbx_seq_one_letter_code
_entity_poly.pdbx_strand_id
1 'polypeptide(L)'
;MIFKYAFGRPFKTDAVIKSFPLVNSLPDYIEMSQDKKSFTAKLGVDDIIYGLGESVRGINKRGFRYISNCTDDFSHTEDKSSLYAAHNFFVVDGEETYGIYVDFPGKVYFDFGYTDLDTLTVSVEEANYELYVVEGDNVMDIIKKFREIIAVSYTHLRA
;
A
#
# COMPACT_ATOMS: atom_id res chain seq x y z
N MET A 1 14.41 -4.45 4.67
CA MET A 1 14.33 -5.56 3.68
C MET A 1 13.11 -5.43 2.78
N ILE A 2 13.05 -6.18 1.65
CA ILE A 2 11.86 -6.25 0.78
C ILE A 2 11.44 -7.70 0.69
N PHE A 3 10.20 -7.98 1.06
CA PHE A 3 9.61 -9.31 1.02
C PHE A 3 8.47 -9.34 0.01
N LYS A 4 8.47 -10.36 -0.86
CA LYS A 4 7.45 -10.56 -1.88
C LYS A 4 6.60 -11.79 -1.55
N TYR A 5 5.30 -11.63 -1.64
CA TYR A 5 4.30 -12.69 -1.51
C TYR A 5 3.44 -12.73 -2.75
N ALA A 6 2.99 -13.92 -3.15
CA ALA A 6 2.10 -14.10 -4.30
C ALA A 6 0.87 -14.92 -3.88
N PHE A 7 -0.30 -14.44 -4.24
CA PHE A 7 -1.58 -15.08 -3.95
C PHE A 7 -2.27 -15.46 -5.25
N GLY A 8 -2.81 -16.67 -5.32
CA GLY A 8 -3.50 -17.18 -6.50
C GLY A 8 -2.60 -17.22 -7.75
N ARG A 9 -3.08 -16.61 -8.82
CA ARG A 9 -2.34 -16.40 -10.07
C ARG A 9 -2.23 -14.89 -10.32
N PRO A 10 -1.19 -14.23 -9.80
CA PRO A 10 -1.05 -12.79 -9.92
C PRO A 10 -1.13 -12.32 -11.37
N PHE A 11 -1.83 -11.23 -11.58
CA PHE A 11 -1.83 -10.57 -12.88
C PHE A 11 -0.42 -10.04 -13.17
N LYS A 12 0.00 -10.20 -14.42
CA LYS A 12 1.23 -9.55 -14.86
C LYS A 12 0.96 -8.07 -15.03
N THR A 13 1.57 -7.27 -14.18
CA THR A 13 1.60 -5.82 -14.34
C THR A 13 3.02 -5.40 -14.80
N ASP A 14 3.16 -4.21 -15.36
CA ASP A 14 4.47 -3.64 -15.68
C ASP A 14 4.94 -2.68 -14.57
N ALA A 15 4.30 -2.71 -13.41
CA ALA A 15 4.61 -1.83 -12.28
C ALA A 15 5.89 -2.21 -11.56
N VAL A 16 6.21 -3.51 -11.50
CA VAL A 16 7.40 -4.03 -10.81
C VAL A 16 8.51 -4.31 -11.81
N ILE A 17 9.65 -3.64 -11.64
CA ILE A 17 10.78 -3.70 -12.59
C ILE A 17 11.88 -4.69 -12.19
N LYS A 18 11.87 -5.18 -10.95
CA LYS A 18 12.86 -6.14 -10.44
C LYS A 18 12.19 -7.42 -9.97
N SER A 19 12.90 -8.53 -10.10
CA SER A 19 12.48 -9.80 -9.51
C SER A 19 12.91 -9.86 -8.05
N PHE A 20 11.99 -10.26 -7.19
CA PHE A 20 12.24 -10.53 -5.77
C PHE A 20 11.93 -11.98 -5.46
N PRO A 21 12.67 -12.64 -4.56
CA PRO A 21 12.37 -13.99 -4.13
C PRO A 21 11.04 -14.03 -3.39
N LEU A 22 10.25 -15.08 -3.65
CA LEU A 22 9.01 -15.33 -2.92
C LEU A 22 9.31 -15.77 -1.49
N VAL A 23 8.54 -15.25 -0.55
CA VAL A 23 8.54 -15.63 0.85
C VAL A 23 7.21 -16.32 1.19
N ASN A 24 7.25 -17.38 1.98
CA ASN A 24 6.07 -18.23 2.24
C ASN A 24 5.28 -17.83 3.48
N SER A 25 5.88 -17.11 4.43
CA SER A 25 5.20 -16.66 5.65
C SER A 25 5.19 -15.15 5.74
N LEU A 26 4.02 -14.58 5.98
CA LEU A 26 3.86 -13.16 6.27
C LEU A 26 4.53 -12.81 7.60
N PRO A 27 4.94 -11.55 7.81
CA PRO A 27 5.34 -11.06 9.12
C PRO A 27 4.21 -11.25 10.16
N ASP A 28 4.60 -11.45 11.42
CA ASP A 28 3.64 -11.73 12.51
C ASP A 28 2.64 -10.60 12.76
N TYR A 29 2.95 -9.37 12.32
CA TYR A 29 2.05 -8.21 12.43
C TYR A 29 1.02 -8.12 11.30
N ILE A 30 1.03 -9.03 10.30
CA ILE A 30 0.05 -9.09 9.20
C ILE A 30 -0.76 -10.36 9.29
N GLU A 31 -2.07 -10.23 9.47
CA GLU A 31 -3.01 -11.34 9.46
C GLU A 31 -3.76 -11.42 8.13
N MET A 32 -3.67 -12.56 7.45
CA MET A 32 -4.31 -12.79 6.16
C MET A 32 -5.63 -13.54 6.32
N SER A 33 -6.69 -13.07 5.63
CA SER A 33 -7.97 -13.77 5.57
C SER A 33 -7.85 -15.16 4.91
N GLN A 34 -8.80 -16.05 5.20
CA GLN A 34 -8.80 -17.41 4.62
C GLN A 34 -8.90 -17.40 3.09
N ASP A 35 -9.70 -16.51 2.53
CA ASP A 35 -9.89 -16.36 1.08
C ASP A 35 -8.76 -15.59 0.38
N LYS A 36 -7.77 -15.11 1.13
CA LYS A 36 -6.63 -14.33 0.67
C LYS A 36 -6.99 -13.00 -0.02
N LYS A 37 -8.21 -12.52 0.17
CA LYS A 37 -8.67 -11.26 -0.42
C LYS A 37 -8.48 -10.05 0.47
N SER A 38 -8.20 -10.26 1.74
CA SER A 38 -7.92 -9.18 2.68
C SER A 38 -6.84 -9.54 3.69
N PHE A 39 -6.18 -8.53 4.18
CA PHE A 39 -5.28 -8.65 5.32
C PHE A 39 -5.49 -7.49 6.27
N THR A 40 -5.13 -7.72 7.52
CA THR A 40 -5.20 -6.73 8.60
C THR A 40 -3.85 -6.60 9.29
N ALA A 41 -3.62 -5.45 9.88
CA ALA A 41 -2.54 -5.24 10.83
C ALA A 41 -3.01 -4.31 11.96
N LYS A 42 -2.43 -4.46 13.13
CA LYS A 42 -2.73 -3.58 14.27
C LYS A 42 -2.10 -2.22 14.09
N LEU A 43 -2.81 -1.20 14.57
CA LEU A 43 -2.34 0.18 14.64
C LEU A 43 -2.13 0.59 16.10
N GLY A 44 -0.95 1.06 16.43
CA GLY A 44 -0.69 1.75 17.69
C GLY A 44 -1.42 3.10 17.75
N VAL A 45 -1.61 3.66 18.92
CA VAL A 45 -2.38 4.90 19.12
C VAL A 45 -1.78 6.11 18.38
N ASP A 46 -0.46 6.16 18.28
CA ASP A 46 0.29 7.25 17.68
C ASP A 46 0.76 6.97 16.24
N ASP A 47 0.40 5.81 15.66
CA ASP A 47 0.82 5.47 14.31
C ASP A 47 0.27 6.45 13.28
N ILE A 48 1.13 6.84 12.35
CA ILE A 48 0.80 7.69 11.21
C ILE A 48 0.86 6.87 9.95
N ILE A 49 -0.09 7.05 9.05
CA ILE A 49 -0.12 6.36 7.76
C ILE A 49 0.07 7.36 6.63
N TYR A 50 1.09 7.14 5.79
CA TYR A 50 1.41 7.95 4.62
C TYR A 50 1.18 7.17 3.33
N GLY A 51 0.80 7.82 2.24
CA GLY A 51 0.77 7.19 0.90
C GLY A 51 -0.54 7.32 0.15
N LEU A 52 -0.87 6.31 -0.65
CA LEU A 52 -2.04 6.15 -1.51
C LEU A 52 -2.14 7.12 -2.70
N GLY A 53 -1.11 7.92 -2.97
CA GLY A 53 -1.10 8.87 -4.08
C GLY A 53 -1.94 10.12 -3.78
N GLU A 54 -2.67 10.58 -4.79
CA GLU A 54 -3.46 11.79 -4.70
C GLU A 54 -4.72 11.61 -3.86
N SER A 55 -4.90 12.44 -2.87
CA SER A 55 -6.14 12.49 -2.09
C SER A 55 -6.32 13.90 -1.48
N VAL A 56 -7.56 14.34 -1.31
CA VAL A 56 -7.89 15.64 -0.73
C VAL A 56 -7.74 15.71 0.79
N ARG A 57 -7.65 14.57 1.45
CA ARG A 57 -7.44 14.47 2.89
C ARG A 57 -5.97 14.69 3.23
N GLY A 58 -5.68 15.02 4.47
CA GLY A 58 -4.35 15.35 4.96
C GLY A 58 -3.28 14.26 4.70
N ILE A 59 -2.04 14.56 5.04
CA ILE A 59 -0.89 13.66 4.86
C ILE A 59 -1.08 12.36 5.64
N ASN A 60 -1.55 12.44 6.89
CA ASN A 60 -1.92 11.25 7.66
C ASN A 60 -3.24 10.68 7.14
N LYS A 61 -3.17 9.46 6.65
CA LYS A 61 -4.31 8.74 6.07
C LYS A 61 -5.17 8.01 7.10
N ARG A 62 -4.76 7.97 8.37
CA ARG A 62 -5.50 7.30 9.44
C ARG A 62 -6.87 7.92 9.68
N GLY A 63 -7.83 7.08 10.09
CA GLY A 63 -9.20 7.49 10.40
C GLY A 63 -10.14 7.57 9.19
N PHE A 64 -9.72 7.08 8.02
CA PHE A 64 -10.50 7.16 6.79
C PHE A 64 -10.45 5.87 5.97
N ARG A 65 -11.40 5.77 5.02
CA ARG A 65 -11.39 4.76 3.95
C ARG A 65 -10.98 5.38 2.63
N TYR A 66 -10.27 4.59 1.83
CA TYR A 66 -9.83 4.96 0.49
C TYR A 66 -10.06 3.82 -0.48
N ILE A 67 -10.19 4.18 -1.76
CA ILE A 67 -10.27 3.22 -2.85
C ILE A 67 -9.18 3.60 -3.85
N SER A 68 -8.29 2.66 -4.17
CA SER A 68 -7.38 2.82 -5.29
C SER A 68 -8.14 2.58 -6.58
N ASN A 69 -8.63 3.66 -7.16
CA ASN A 69 -9.40 3.66 -8.40
C ASN A 69 -9.30 5.06 -9.00
N CYS A 70 -8.51 5.21 -10.06
CA CYS A 70 -8.34 6.51 -10.70
C CYS A 70 -9.69 6.99 -11.27
N THR A 71 -10.14 8.15 -10.82
CA THR A 71 -11.40 8.76 -11.25
C THR A 71 -11.15 10.16 -11.77
N ASP A 72 -11.74 10.47 -12.93
CA ASP A 72 -11.78 11.83 -13.48
C ASP A 72 -12.91 12.60 -12.81
N ASP A 73 -12.62 13.25 -11.69
CA ASP A 73 -13.57 14.02 -10.92
C ASP A 73 -12.96 15.39 -10.57
N PHE A 74 -13.51 16.45 -11.10
CA PHE A 74 -13.07 17.82 -10.86
C PHE A 74 -13.60 18.41 -9.54
N SER A 75 -14.52 17.73 -8.87
CA SER A 75 -15.07 18.15 -7.57
C SER A 75 -14.24 17.55 -6.41
N HIS A 76 -13.17 18.21 -6.04
CA HIS A 76 -12.25 17.76 -5.00
C HIS A 76 -12.77 18.09 -3.60
N THR A 77 -13.77 17.36 -3.15
CA THR A 77 -14.33 17.46 -1.80
C THR A 77 -13.77 16.37 -0.86
N GLU A 78 -13.76 16.61 0.45
CA GLU A 78 -13.18 15.68 1.44
C GLU A 78 -13.90 14.34 1.56
N ASP A 79 -15.10 14.20 1.03
CA ASP A 79 -15.85 12.97 0.97
C ASP A 79 -15.33 12.00 -0.12
N LYS A 80 -14.49 12.47 -1.04
CA LYS A 80 -13.94 11.61 -2.10
C LYS A 80 -12.95 10.59 -1.54
N SER A 81 -13.15 9.34 -1.94
CA SER A 81 -12.27 8.22 -1.56
C SER A 81 -11.17 7.95 -2.59
N SER A 82 -11.26 8.53 -3.79
CA SER A 82 -10.28 8.41 -4.88
C SER A 82 -10.26 9.66 -5.75
N LEU A 83 -9.12 9.93 -6.39
CA LEU A 83 -8.91 11.02 -7.36
C LEU A 83 -8.18 10.50 -8.61
N TYR A 84 -7.49 11.38 -9.34
CA TYR A 84 -6.85 11.05 -10.63
C TYR A 84 -5.70 10.07 -10.52
N ALA A 85 -4.86 10.16 -9.47
CA ALA A 85 -3.63 9.38 -9.31
C ALA A 85 -3.68 8.52 -8.06
N ALA A 86 -4.28 7.34 -8.17
CA ALA A 86 -4.27 6.33 -7.12
C ALA A 86 -2.95 5.55 -7.11
N HIS A 87 -2.49 5.16 -5.93
CA HIS A 87 -1.28 4.39 -5.73
C HIS A 87 -1.45 3.39 -4.60
N ASN A 88 -1.15 2.10 -4.86
CA ASN A 88 -1.37 1.03 -3.89
C ASN A 88 -0.23 0.87 -2.87
N PHE A 89 0.52 1.93 -2.62
CA PHE A 89 1.61 1.95 -1.65
C PHE A 89 1.30 2.86 -0.48
N PHE A 90 1.55 2.37 0.72
CA PHE A 90 1.48 3.15 1.95
C PHE A 90 2.57 2.73 2.94
N VAL A 91 2.87 3.60 3.89
CA VAL A 91 3.81 3.37 4.97
C VAL A 91 3.09 3.59 6.29
N VAL A 92 3.24 2.66 7.21
CA VAL A 92 2.89 2.83 8.62
C VAL A 92 4.16 3.28 9.35
N ASP A 93 4.08 4.39 10.05
CA ASP A 93 5.15 4.99 10.85
C ASP A 93 4.72 4.99 12.31
N GLY A 94 5.30 4.11 13.09
CA GLY A 94 4.94 3.87 14.48
C GLY A 94 6.01 3.06 15.22
N GLU A 95 5.59 2.28 16.20
CA GLU A 95 6.49 1.36 16.90
C GLU A 95 7.11 0.36 15.93
N GLU A 96 6.31 -0.20 15.03
CA GLU A 96 6.75 -0.95 13.85
C GLU A 96 6.62 -0.06 12.63
N THR A 97 7.74 0.23 11.95
CA THR A 97 7.73 1.05 10.73
C THR A 97 7.92 0.17 9.49
N TYR A 98 6.90 0.13 8.64
CA TYR A 98 6.90 -0.71 7.44
C TYR A 98 6.10 -0.09 6.30
N GLY A 99 6.44 -0.48 5.07
CA GLY A 99 5.69 -0.13 3.86
C GLY A 99 4.98 -1.32 3.27
N ILE A 100 3.82 -1.10 2.68
CA ILE A 100 3.07 -2.13 1.95
C ILE A 100 2.75 -1.63 0.55
N TYR A 101 3.03 -2.48 -0.43
CA TYR A 101 2.62 -2.29 -1.82
C TYR A 101 1.82 -3.48 -2.32
N VAL A 102 0.63 -3.21 -2.85
CA VAL A 102 -0.26 -4.22 -3.44
C VAL A 102 -0.19 -4.09 -4.95
N ASP A 103 0.45 -5.03 -5.63
CA ASP A 103 0.48 -5.10 -7.09
C ASP A 103 -0.74 -5.83 -7.60
N PHE A 104 -1.80 -5.06 -7.84
CA PHE A 104 -3.08 -5.51 -8.34
C PHE A 104 -3.67 -4.48 -9.30
N PRO A 105 -4.10 -4.87 -10.52
CA PRO A 105 -4.60 -3.93 -11.52
C PRO A 105 -6.03 -3.45 -11.29
N GLY A 106 -6.79 -4.10 -10.41
CA GLY A 106 -8.16 -3.74 -10.04
C GLY A 106 -8.22 -2.79 -8.84
N LYS A 107 -9.41 -2.65 -8.27
CA LYS A 107 -9.63 -1.82 -7.10
C LYS A 107 -9.03 -2.43 -5.85
N VAL A 108 -8.33 -1.61 -5.09
CA VAL A 108 -7.87 -1.93 -3.74
C VAL A 108 -8.57 -1.01 -2.74
N TYR A 109 -9.09 -1.60 -1.69
CA TYR A 109 -9.83 -0.89 -0.66
C TYR A 109 -8.97 -0.82 0.61
N PHE A 110 -8.88 0.36 1.19
CA PHE A 110 -8.13 0.62 2.40
C PHE A 110 -9.05 1.16 3.48
N ASP A 111 -9.01 0.56 4.64
CA ASP A 111 -9.63 1.06 5.87
C ASP A 111 -8.50 1.26 6.90
N PHE A 112 -8.17 2.50 7.17
CA PHE A 112 -7.07 2.85 8.06
C PHE A 112 -7.57 3.32 9.41
N GLY A 113 -8.16 2.42 10.19
CA GLY A 113 -8.67 2.76 11.50
C GLY A 113 -10.00 3.53 11.46
N TYR A 114 -10.78 3.40 10.39
CA TYR A 114 -12.11 3.99 10.30
C TYR A 114 -13.18 3.10 10.93
N THR A 115 -13.20 1.82 10.58
CA THR A 115 -14.17 0.85 11.13
C THR A 115 -13.75 0.41 12.53
N ASP A 116 -12.47 0.15 12.73
CA ASP A 116 -11.84 -0.19 13.99
C ASP A 116 -10.58 0.66 14.17
N LEU A 117 -10.54 1.49 15.21
CA LEU A 117 -9.48 2.49 15.43
C LEU A 117 -8.07 1.87 15.55
N ASP A 118 -7.99 0.63 15.99
CA ASP A 118 -6.75 -0.08 16.26
C ASP A 118 -6.35 -1.05 15.14
N THR A 119 -7.07 -1.00 13.98
CA THR A 119 -6.86 -1.95 12.90
C THR A 119 -6.83 -1.25 11.54
N LEU A 120 -5.81 -1.52 10.76
CA LEU A 120 -5.85 -1.28 9.32
C LEU A 120 -6.35 -2.54 8.59
N THR A 121 -7.14 -2.36 7.56
CA THR A 121 -7.61 -3.43 6.68
C THR A 121 -7.37 -3.05 5.22
N VAL A 122 -6.80 -3.96 4.47
CA VAL A 122 -6.65 -3.82 3.01
C VAL A 122 -7.35 -4.98 2.35
N SER A 123 -8.15 -4.71 1.32
CA SER A 123 -8.85 -5.74 0.57
C SER A 123 -8.81 -5.52 -0.94
N VAL A 124 -8.85 -6.62 -1.67
CA VAL A 124 -8.84 -6.67 -3.13
C VAL A 124 -10.06 -7.44 -3.66
N GLU A 125 -10.44 -7.19 -4.89
CA GLU A 125 -11.59 -7.85 -5.52
C GLU A 125 -11.33 -9.34 -5.75
N GLU A 126 -10.08 -9.71 -6.06
CA GLU A 126 -9.67 -11.09 -6.36
C GLU A 126 -8.34 -11.44 -5.68
N ALA A 127 -8.20 -12.68 -5.22
CA ALA A 127 -6.96 -13.18 -4.62
C ALA A 127 -5.91 -13.58 -5.70
N ASN A 128 -5.65 -12.69 -6.68
CA ASN A 128 -4.71 -12.88 -7.78
C ASN A 128 -3.74 -11.68 -7.85
N TYR A 129 -2.93 -11.49 -6.80
CA TYR A 129 -2.08 -10.31 -6.67
C TYR A 129 -0.73 -10.63 -6.02
N GLU A 130 0.21 -9.72 -6.15
CA GLU A 130 1.46 -9.72 -5.40
C GLU A 130 1.41 -8.68 -4.29
N LEU A 131 1.94 -9.06 -3.14
CA LEU A 131 2.09 -8.19 -1.98
C LEU A 131 3.58 -8.00 -1.70
N TYR A 132 3.98 -6.76 -1.52
CA TYR A 132 5.34 -6.41 -1.11
C TYR A 132 5.29 -5.75 0.26
N VAL A 133 6.05 -6.32 1.19
CA VAL A 133 6.29 -5.73 2.50
C VAL A 133 7.71 -5.19 2.52
N VAL A 134 7.84 -3.92 2.86
CA VAL A 134 9.11 -3.19 2.87
C VAL A 134 9.43 -2.78 4.30
N GLU A 135 10.45 -3.37 4.87
CA GLU A 135 10.96 -3.00 6.20
C GLU A 135 12.14 -2.05 6.09
N GLY A 136 12.19 -1.08 6.97
CA GLY A 136 13.25 -0.08 7.02
C GLY A 136 13.34 0.63 8.36
N ASP A 137 14.42 1.35 8.56
CA ASP A 137 14.70 2.05 9.82
C ASP A 137 13.82 3.29 10.03
N ASN A 138 13.25 3.82 8.95
CA ASN A 138 12.36 4.98 8.94
C ASN A 138 11.62 5.10 7.60
N VAL A 139 10.65 6.00 7.53
CA VAL A 139 9.83 6.26 6.35
C VAL A 139 10.66 6.54 5.10
N MET A 140 11.74 7.32 5.20
CA MET A 140 12.58 7.65 4.04
C MET A 140 13.36 6.46 3.51
N ASP A 141 13.80 5.56 4.37
CA ASP A 141 14.46 4.31 3.99
C ASP A 141 13.48 3.38 3.26
N ILE A 142 12.26 3.27 3.77
CA ILE A 142 11.18 2.52 3.14
C ILE A 142 10.86 3.07 1.75
N ILE A 143 10.71 4.39 1.60
CA ILE A 143 10.46 5.03 0.30
C ILE A 143 11.61 4.76 -0.69
N LYS A 144 12.86 4.82 -0.25
CA LYS A 144 14.01 4.49 -1.10
C LYS A 144 13.95 3.04 -1.58
N LYS A 145 13.66 2.09 -0.69
CA LYS A 145 13.50 0.67 -1.03
C LYS A 145 12.32 0.43 -1.95
N PHE A 146 11.18 1.08 -1.70
CA PHE A 146 10.01 0.99 -2.57
C PHE A 146 10.32 1.46 -4.01
N ARG A 147 11.10 2.52 -4.17
CA ARG A 147 11.55 2.96 -5.50
C ARG A 147 12.37 1.91 -6.24
N GLU A 148 13.02 0.99 -5.54
CA GLU A 148 13.70 -0.14 -6.18
C GLU A 148 12.73 -1.17 -6.77
N ILE A 149 11.50 -1.24 -6.26
CA ILE A 149 10.46 -2.13 -6.76
C ILE A 149 9.89 -1.60 -8.07
N ILE A 150 9.51 -0.30 -8.11
CA ILE A 150 8.66 0.25 -9.17
C ILE A 150 9.37 1.09 -10.22
N ALA A 151 10.53 1.67 -9.93
CA ALA A 151 11.15 2.59 -10.89
C ALA A 151 12.62 2.85 -10.63
N VAL A 152 13.33 3.14 -11.73
CA VAL A 152 14.60 3.87 -11.67
C VAL A 152 14.27 5.36 -11.64
N SER A 153 14.63 6.04 -10.56
CA SER A 153 14.55 7.49 -10.53
C SER A 153 15.42 8.08 -11.65
N TYR A 154 14.81 8.76 -12.60
CA TYR A 154 15.53 9.59 -13.55
C TYR A 154 16.15 10.77 -12.80
N THR A 155 17.37 10.60 -12.33
CA THR A 155 18.15 11.68 -11.72
C THR A 155 18.95 12.51 -12.74
N HIS A 156 18.84 12.21 -14.02
CA HIS A 156 19.53 12.91 -15.10
C HIS A 156 18.55 13.39 -16.16
N LEU A 157 17.91 14.53 -15.90
CA LEU A 157 17.53 15.42 -16.99
C LEU A 157 18.85 16.01 -17.53
N ARG A 158 19.40 15.42 -18.60
CA ARG A 158 20.40 16.13 -19.38
C ARG A 158 19.69 17.31 -20.06
N ALA A 159 20.08 18.50 -19.65
CA ALA A 159 19.79 19.71 -20.39
C ALA A 159 20.44 19.63 -21.78
#